data_915d71af49da257cd11599fe558fe142
#
_entry.id   915d71af49da257cd11599fe558fe142
#
_cell.length_a   1.000
_cell.length_b   1.000
_cell.length_c   1.000
_cell.angle_alpha   90.00
_cell.angle_beta   90.00
_cell.angle_gamma   90.00
#
_symmetry.space_group_name_H-M   'P 1'
#
loop_
_entity.id
_entity.type
_entity.pdbx_description
1 polymer ?
#
loop_
_entity_poly.entity_id
_entity_poly.type
_entity_poly.pdbx_seq_one_letter_code
_entity_poly.pdbx_strand_id
1 'polypeptide(L)'
;MASAFTERRAAGQQRFPDRANAGLLLGRLLLDEQKPFDPERTVVAALPRGGVAVGVAVASCLRVPLEVLVTRKIGHPAEPELGLGAIAEGGEPVFDAEMLDRVGLVPGDLAAVVARERAELARRVTVYRGGREPPEFADQDVVVVDDGLATGVTARAALRAVRAGGAARTVLAVPVASELSARSLEA
;
A
#
# COMPACT_ATOMS: atom_id res chain seq x y z
N MET A 1 -3.62 -17.62 -4.27
CA MET A 1 -2.43 -17.74 -5.13
C MET A 1 -1.92 -16.35 -5.40
N ALA A 2 -0.74 -16.02 -4.87
CA ALA A 2 -0.09 -14.75 -5.14
C ALA A 2 0.25 -14.67 -6.63
N SER A 3 -0.20 -13.63 -7.32
CA SER A 3 0.16 -13.38 -8.71
C SER A 3 1.59 -12.88 -8.76
N ALA A 4 2.43 -13.56 -9.54
CA ALA A 4 3.83 -13.28 -9.71
C ALA A 4 4.10 -11.83 -10.08
N PHE A 5 5.03 -11.22 -9.38
CA PHE A 5 5.65 -9.96 -9.72
C PHE A 5 6.38 -10.12 -11.06
N THR A 6 5.96 -9.43 -12.10
CA THR A 6 6.73 -9.37 -13.33
C THR A 6 7.77 -8.28 -13.16
N GLU A 7 8.99 -8.69 -12.75
CA GLU A 7 10.18 -7.84 -12.79
C GLU A 7 10.51 -7.51 -14.25
N ARG A 8 9.95 -6.41 -14.77
CA ARG A 8 10.58 -5.77 -15.94
C ARG A 8 11.63 -4.79 -15.42
N ARG A 9 12.86 -5.30 -15.27
CA ARG A 9 14.04 -4.45 -15.14
C ARG A 9 14.16 -3.62 -16.42
N ALA A 10 13.83 -2.33 -16.34
CA ALA A 10 14.40 -1.37 -17.25
C ALA A 10 15.90 -1.29 -16.91
N ALA A 11 16.76 -1.75 -17.83
CA ALA A 11 18.20 -1.64 -17.71
C ALA A 11 18.57 -0.14 -17.65
N GLY A 12 19.15 0.30 -16.53
CA GLY A 12 19.55 1.66 -16.26
C GLY A 12 18.76 2.29 -15.13
N GLN A 13 19.39 3.15 -14.35
CA GLN A 13 18.72 3.94 -13.29
C GLN A 13 17.69 4.88 -13.92
N GLN A 14 16.47 4.39 -14.07
CA GLN A 14 15.39 5.21 -14.60
C GLN A 14 15.01 6.24 -13.54
N ARG A 15 15.34 7.50 -13.80
CA ARG A 15 14.90 8.62 -12.97
C ARG A 15 13.55 9.08 -13.48
N PHE A 16 12.57 9.14 -12.61
CA PHE A 16 11.27 9.73 -12.92
C PHE A 16 11.36 11.25 -12.67
N PRO A 17 10.87 12.09 -13.61
CA PRO A 17 10.80 13.54 -13.39
C PRO A 17 9.94 13.89 -12.15
N ASP A 18 8.83 13.20 -11.99
CA ASP A 18 7.90 13.35 -10.88
C ASP A 18 7.06 12.08 -10.66
N ARG A 19 6.21 12.12 -9.64
CA ARG A 19 5.30 11.01 -9.30
C ARG A 19 4.25 10.73 -10.35
N ALA A 20 3.78 11.74 -11.07
CA ALA A 20 2.78 11.56 -12.12
C ALA A 20 3.37 10.79 -13.31
N ASN A 21 4.58 11.14 -13.74
CA ASN A 21 5.31 10.42 -14.80
C ASN A 21 5.60 8.97 -14.38
N ALA A 22 6.00 8.75 -13.13
CA ALA A 22 6.19 7.40 -12.58
C ALA A 22 4.90 6.58 -12.64
N GLY A 23 3.76 7.19 -12.25
CA GLY A 23 2.45 6.57 -12.30
C GLY A 23 1.97 6.25 -13.72
N LEU A 24 2.22 7.10 -14.70
CA LEU A 24 1.88 6.84 -16.10
C LEU A 24 2.63 5.62 -16.65
N LEU A 25 3.92 5.51 -16.36
CA LEU A 25 4.71 4.34 -16.77
C LEU A 25 4.23 3.07 -16.07
N LEU A 26 3.96 3.14 -14.77
CA LEU A 26 3.42 2.04 -13.98
C LEU A 26 2.05 1.59 -14.50
N GLY A 27 1.14 2.53 -14.82
CA GLY A 27 -0.16 2.23 -15.40
C GLY A 27 -0.07 1.53 -16.76
N ARG A 28 0.89 1.92 -17.61
CA ARG A 28 1.14 1.24 -18.90
C ARG A 28 1.64 -0.20 -18.70
N LEU A 29 2.54 -0.41 -17.73
CA LEU A 29 3.01 -1.77 -17.40
C LEU A 29 1.86 -2.66 -16.92
N LEU A 30 0.93 -2.11 -16.14
CA LEU A 30 -0.25 -2.85 -15.67
C LEU A 30 -1.23 -3.18 -16.80
N LEU A 31 -1.32 -2.36 -17.85
CA LEU A 31 -2.13 -2.68 -19.05
C LEU A 31 -1.55 -3.84 -19.87
N ASP A 32 -0.22 -4.02 -19.84
CA ASP A 32 0.51 -5.08 -20.55
C ASP A 32 0.54 -6.41 -19.78
N GLU A 33 -0.12 -6.49 -18.60
CA GLU A 33 -0.19 -7.71 -17.78
C GLU A 33 -0.90 -8.85 -18.53
N GLN A 34 -0.44 -10.09 -18.32
CA GLN A 34 -1.05 -11.28 -18.93
C GLN A 34 -2.50 -11.50 -18.52
N LYS A 35 -2.87 -11.03 -17.33
CA LYS A 35 -4.23 -11.05 -16.81
C LYS A 35 -4.74 -9.62 -16.73
N PRO A 36 -5.42 -9.11 -17.75
CA PRO A 36 -5.90 -7.74 -17.80
C PRO A 36 -6.86 -7.45 -16.64
N PHE A 37 -6.92 -6.18 -16.28
CA PHE A 37 -7.88 -5.66 -15.30
C PHE A 37 -9.21 -5.36 -16.00
N ASP A 38 -10.30 -5.84 -15.41
CA ASP A 38 -11.65 -5.48 -15.83
C ASP A 38 -12.00 -4.11 -15.21
N PRO A 39 -12.25 -3.07 -16.02
CA PRO A 39 -12.55 -1.74 -15.49
C PRO A 39 -13.81 -1.68 -14.60
N GLU A 40 -14.78 -2.57 -14.82
CA GLU A 40 -16.02 -2.60 -14.04
C GLU A 40 -15.83 -3.23 -12.64
N ARG A 41 -14.74 -3.98 -12.46
CA ARG A 41 -14.42 -4.73 -11.22
C ARG A 41 -13.10 -4.34 -10.60
N THR A 42 -12.47 -3.29 -11.10
CA THR A 42 -11.15 -2.87 -10.62
C THR A 42 -11.21 -1.51 -9.96
N VAL A 43 -10.49 -1.36 -8.86
CA VAL A 43 -10.28 -0.09 -8.18
C VAL A 43 -8.79 0.11 -7.84
N VAL A 44 -8.31 1.33 -7.98
CA VAL A 44 -6.99 1.72 -7.48
C VAL A 44 -7.14 2.22 -6.05
N ALA A 45 -6.40 1.63 -5.10
CA ALA A 45 -6.33 2.03 -3.70
C ALA A 45 -4.97 2.70 -3.43
N ALA A 46 -4.93 4.03 -3.41
CA ALA A 46 -3.70 4.79 -3.23
C ALA A 46 -3.38 5.09 -1.77
N LEU A 47 -2.12 4.87 -1.37
CA LEU A 47 -1.64 5.17 -0.02
C LEU A 47 -1.23 6.65 0.11
N PRO A 48 -1.87 7.44 0.98
CA PRO A 48 -1.55 8.84 1.12
C PRO A 48 -0.25 9.03 1.92
N ARG A 49 0.53 10.07 1.63
CA ARG A 49 0.25 11.15 0.66
C ARG A 49 0.88 10.90 -0.70
N GLY A 50 2.11 10.33 -0.74
CA GLY A 50 2.91 10.20 -1.98
C GLY A 50 2.26 9.32 -3.04
N GLY A 51 1.69 8.19 -2.62
CA GLY A 51 1.00 7.23 -3.50
C GLY A 51 -0.22 7.79 -4.23
N VAL A 52 -0.86 8.84 -3.71
CA VAL A 52 -2.04 9.43 -4.38
C VAL A 52 -1.69 10.02 -5.76
N ALA A 53 -0.57 10.73 -5.88
CA ALA A 53 -0.15 11.30 -7.17
C ALA A 53 0.16 10.19 -8.20
N VAL A 54 0.79 9.11 -7.75
CA VAL A 54 1.03 7.91 -8.58
C VAL A 54 -0.28 7.22 -8.94
N GLY A 55 -1.16 7.02 -7.94
CA GLY A 55 -2.46 6.37 -8.08
C GLY A 55 -3.40 7.06 -9.05
N VAL A 56 -3.45 8.40 -9.06
CA VAL A 56 -4.23 9.17 -10.04
C VAL A 56 -3.80 8.82 -11.47
N ALA A 57 -2.51 8.77 -11.74
CA ALA A 57 -2.00 8.45 -13.07
C ALA A 57 -2.27 6.98 -13.44
N VAL A 58 -2.10 6.04 -12.50
CA VAL A 58 -2.43 4.62 -12.70
C VAL A 58 -3.92 4.44 -12.98
N ALA A 59 -4.80 5.00 -12.15
CA ALA A 59 -6.25 4.90 -12.31
C ALA A 59 -6.72 5.48 -13.66
N SER A 60 -6.13 6.61 -14.08
CA SER A 60 -6.41 7.21 -15.39
C SER A 60 -5.99 6.30 -16.54
N CYS A 61 -4.82 5.65 -16.47
CA CYS A 61 -4.37 4.69 -17.47
C CYS A 61 -5.30 3.47 -17.56
N LEU A 62 -5.67 2.90 -16.41
CA LEU A 62 -6.54 1.72 -16.35
C LEU A 62 -8.02 2.05 -16.59
N ARG A 63 -8.41 3.33 -16.53
CA ARG A 63 -9.79 3.84 -16.62
C ARG A 63 -10.69 3.27 -15.53
N VAL A 64 -10.20 3.24 -14.30
CA VAL A 64 -10.87 2.70 -13.12
C VAL A 64 -11.00 3.75 -12.02
N PRO A 65 -11.91 3.56 -11.04
CA PRO A 65 -12.01 4.43 -9.89
C PRO A 65 -10.72 4.49 -9.06
N LEU A 66 -10.52 5.63 -8.39
CA LEU A 66 -9.45 5.84 -7.41
C LEU A 66 -10.06 6.02 -6.02
N GLU A 67 -9.58 5.24 -5.07
CA GLU A 67 -9.86 5.37 -3.65
C GLU A 67 -8.57 5.66 -2.87
N VAL A 68 -8.70 6.35 -1.74
CA VAL A 68 -7.59 6.57 -0.80
C VAL A 68 -7.70 5.54 0.32
N LEU A 69 -6.68 4.73 0.50
CA LEU A 69 -6.58 3.78 1.61
C LEU A 69 -5.62 4.34 2.66
N VAL A 70 -6.18 4.79 3.78
CA VAL A 70 -5.38 5.45 4.82
C VAL A 70 -4.57 4.46 5.61
N THR A 71 -3.29 4.74 5.80
CA THR A 71 -2.37 3.91 6.60
C THR A 71 -1.61 4.75 7.62
N ARG A 72 -1.14 4.11 8.69
CA ARG A 72 -0.30 4.72 9.71
C ARG A 72 0.84 3.79 10.07
N LYS A 73 2.06 4.34 10.18
CA LYS A 73 3.21 3.61 10.74
C LYS A 73 3.05 3.46 12.25
N ILE A 74 3.48 2.32 12.76
CA ILE A 74 3.65 2.05 14.19
C ILE A 74 5.14 2.14 14.47
N GLY A 75 5.56 3.23 15.11
CA GLY A 75 6.97 3.48 15.43
C GLY A 75 7.37 2.91 16.78
N HIS A 76 8.68 2.87 17.02
CA HIS A 76 9.24 2.53 18.32
C HIS A 76 8.81 3.57 19.38
N PRO A 77 8.47 3.17 20.63
CA PRO A 77 7.97 4.11 21.65
C PRO A 77 8.91 5.27 21.97
N ALA A 78 10.23 5.03 21.97
CA ALA A 78 11.25 6.04 22.24
C ALA A 78 11.81 6.70 20.97
N GLU A 79 11.69 6.04 19.80
CA GLU A 79 12.20 6.51 18.52
C GLU A 79 11.10 6.38 17.44
N PRO A 80 10.13 7.29 17.36
CA PRO A 80 8.96 7.16 16.49
C PRO A 80 9.29 7.02 14.99
N GLU A 81 10.45 7.49 14.54
CA GLU A 81 10.90 7.34 13.16
C GLU A 81 11.32 5.90 12.82
N LEU A 82 11.70 5.10 13.82
CA LEU A 82 11.99 3.68 13.65
C LEU A 82 10.67 2.90 13.51
N GLY A 83 10.32 2.52 12.29
CA GLY A 83 9.08 1.81 11.99
C GLY A 83 9.15 0.34 12.42
N LEU A 84 8.26 -0.08 13.30
CA LEU A 84 8.12 -1.45 13.79
C LEU A 84 6.88 -2.15 13.23
N GLY A 85 6.00 -1.39 12.59
CA GLY A 85 4.76 -1.92 12.04
C GLY A 85 3.96 -0.87 11.29
N ALA A 86 2.75 -1.24 10.88
CA ALA A 86 1.78 -0.34 10.29
C ALA A 86 0.36 -0.85 10.53
N ILE A 87 -0.60 0.06 10.40
CA ILE A 87 -2.02 -0.24 10.41
C ILE A 87 -2.68 0.47 9.23
N ALA A 88 -3.60 -0.22 8.55
CA ALA A 88 -4.43 0.34 7.49
C ALA A 88 -5.88 0.49 7.96
N GLU A 89 -6.62 1.38 7.30
CA GLU A 89 -8.05 1.55 7.48
C GLU A 89 -8.77 0.19 7.31
N GLY A 90 -9.64 -0.15 8.26
CA GLY A 90 -10.36 -1.42 8.28
C GLY A 90 -9.54 -2.64 8.65
N GLY A 91 -8.22 -2.50 8.86
CA GLY A 91 -7.32 -3.62 9.12
C GLY A 91 -6.79 -3.71 10.56
N GLU A 92 -6.17 -4.85 10.85
CA GLU A 92 -5.40 -5.06 12.08
C GLU A 92 -3.95 -4.60 11.93
N PRO A 93 -3.25 -4.28 13.04
CA PRO A 93 -1.83 -3.94 13.00
C PRO A 93 -0.99 -5.07 12.41
N VAL A 94 -0.03 -4.69 11.59
CA VAL A 94 0.97 -5.58 11.02
C VAL A 94 2.33 -5.15 11.53
N PHE A 95 3.07 -6.09 12.11
CA PHE A 95 4.40 -5.83 12.67
C PHE A 95 5.49 -6.45 11.81
N ASP A 96 6.65 -5.81 11.84
CA ASP A 96 7.90 -6.32 11.28
C ASP A 96 8.59 -7.19 12.36
N ALA A 97 8.51 -8.51 12.22
CA ALA A 97 9.02 -9.44 13.21
C ALA A 97 10.54 -9.33 13.38
N GLU A 98 11.30 -9.15 12.29
CA GLU A 98 12.75 -8.98 12.37
C GLU A 98 13.14 -7.71 13.11
N MET A 99 12.41 -6.62 12.87
CA MET A 99 12.67 -5.36 13.56
C MET A 99 12.29 -5.43 15.03
N LEU A 100 11.18 -6.10 15.38
CA LEU A 100 10.80 -6.33 16.76
C LEU A 100 11.87 -7.13 17.52
N ASP A 101 12.33 -8.24 16.94
CA ASP A 101 13.40 -9.06 17.52
C ASP A 101 14.70 -8.27 17.71
N ARG A 102 15.06 -7.44 16.72
CA ARG A 102 16.28 -6.62 16.76
C ARG A 102 16.27 -5.58 17.88
N VAL A 103 15.10 -5.02 18.20
CA VAL A 103 14.95 -4.03 19.29
C VAL A 103 14.50 -4.65 20.61
N GLY A 104 14.28 -5.96 20.65
CA GLY A 104 13.89 -6.69 21.88
C GLY A 104 12.47 -6.38 22.36
N LEU A 105 11.54 -6.06 21.45
CA LEU A 105 10.14 -5.77 21.74
C LEU A 105 9.22 -6.86 21.21
N VAL A 106 8.06 -7.00 21.85
CA VAL A 106 6.96 -7.83 21.35
C VAL A 106 5.74 -6.96 21.01
N PRO A 107 4.80 -7.44 20.18
CA PRO A 107 3.60 -6.66 19.80
C PRO A 107 2.85 -6.05 20.98
N GLY A 108 2.81 -6.74 22.15
CA GLY A 108 2.16 -6.26 23.37
C GLY A 108 2.75 -4.96 23.92
N ASP A 109 4.06 -4.76 23.77
CA ASP A 109 4.75 -3.55 24.25
C ASP A 109 4.34 -2.30 23.47
N LEU A 110 3.78 -2.49 22.27
CA LEU A 110 3.34 -1.42 21.37
C LEU A 110 1.87 -1.06 21.54
N ALA A 111 1.14 -1.65 22.47
CA ALA A 111 -0.31 -1.44 22.62
C ALA A 111 -0.70 0.05 22.73
N ALA A 112 0.04 0.84 23.50
CA ALA A 112 -0.21 2.27 23.65
C ALA A 112 0.06 3.06 22.35
N VAL A 113 1.11 2.69 21.62
CA VAL A 113 1.43 3.27 20.31
C VAL A 113 0.35 2.93 19.30
N VAL A 114 -0.07 1.68 19.24
CA VAL A 114 -1.16 1.21 18.36
C VAL A 114 -2.45 1.98 18.64
N ALA A 115 -2.84 2.14 19.91
CA ALA A 115 -4.05 2.88 20.28
C ALA A 115 -3.99 4.35 19.79
N ARG A 116 -2.85 5.01 19.96
CA ARG A 116 -2.64 6.37 19.46
C ARG A 116 -2.72 6.44 17.93
N GLU A 117 -2.04 5.51 17.22
CA GLU A 117 -2.05 5.49 15.76
C GLU A 117 -3.43 5.12 15.19
N ARG A 118 -4.22 4.27 15.87
CA ARG A 118 -5.64 4.01 15.51
C ARG A 118 -6.49 5.28 15.62
N ALA A 119 -6.34 6.06 16.68
CA ALA A 119 -7.08 7.31 16.84
C ALA A 119 -6.73 8.32 15.74
N GLU A 120 -5.43 8.47 15.42
CA GLU A 120 -4.98 9.34 14.34
C GLU A 120 -5.40 8.81 12.96
N LEU A 121 -5.41 7.49 12.74
CA LEU A 121 -5.94 6.85 11.54
C LEU A 121 -7.41 7.24 11.35
N ALA A 122 -8.25 7.04 12.37
CA ALA A 122 -9.68 7.40 12.32
C ALA A 122 -9.90 8.89 12.01
N ARG A 123 -9.12 9.78 12.65
CA ARG A 123 -9.15 11.20 12.35
C ARG A 123 -8.83 11.51 10.89
N ARG A 124 -7.78 10.88 10.32
CA ARG A 124 -7.41 11.07 8.91
C ARG A 124 -8.43 10.51 7.95
N VAL A 125 -9.00 9.35 8.25
CA VAL A 125 -10.11 8.76 7.48
C VAL A 125 -11.25 9.75 7.37
N THR A 126 -11.69 10.33 8.49
CA THR A 126 -12.76 11.37 8.51
C THR A 126 -12.41 12.55 7.60
N VAL A 127 -11.18 13.06 7.69
CA VAL A 127 -10.74 14.22 6.88
C VAL A 127 -10.67 13.88 5.38
N TYR A 128 -10.07 12.73 5.02
CA TYR A 128 -9.90 12.37 3.60
C TYR A 128 -11.19 11.92 2.94
N ARG A 129 -12.11 11.32 3.69
CA ARG A 129 -13.39 10.89 3.14
C ARG A 129 -14.40 12.03 3.00
N GLY A 130 -14.35 13.05 3.85
CA GLY A 130 -15.29 14.15 3.80
C GLY A 130 -16.75 13.71 3.91
N GLY A 131 -17.03 12.66 4.71
CA GLY A 131 -18.36 12.07 4.90
C GLY A 131 -18.74 10.96 3.90
N ARG A 132 -17.85 10.58 2.97
CA ARG A 132 -18.08 9.43 2.10
C ARG A 132 -17.90 8.11 2.85
N GLU A 133 -18.65 7.10 2.45
CA GLU A 133 -18.51 5.74 2.97
C GLU A 133 -17.10 5.16 2.74
N PRO A 134 -16.65 4.21 3.56
CA PRO A 134 -15.44 3.45 3.30
C PRO A 134 -15.46 2.78 1.92
N PRO A 135 -14.30 2.58 1.25
CA PRO A 135 -14.26 1.85 0.00
C PRO A 135 -14.67 0.40 0.24
N GLU A 136 -15.50 -0.11 -0.63
CA GLU A 136 -15.87 -1.51 -0.66
C GLU A 136 -14.94 -2.25 -1.61
N PHE A 137 -14.29 -3.32 -1.13
CA PHE A 137 -13.32 -4.11 -1.90
C PHE A 137 -13.82 -5.52 -2.22
N ALA A 138 -14.98 -5.91 -1.69
CA ALA A 138 -15.52 -7.24 -1.89
C ALA A 138 -15.69 -7.55 -3.39
N ASP A 139 -15.18 -8.71 -3.80
CA ASP A 139 -15.23 -9.22 -5.17
C ASP A 139 -14.55 -8.34 -6.23
N GLN A 140 -13.75 -7.34 -5.83
CA GLN A 140 -13.04 -6.45 -6.74
C GLN A 140 -11.57 -6.85 -6.92
N ASP A 141 -11.02 -6.49 -8.08
CA ASP A 141 -9.58 -6.44 -8.32
C ASP A 141 -9.06 -5.12 -7.74
N VAL A 142 -8.17 -5.17 -6.74
CA VAL A 142 -7.65 -3.98 -6.06
C VAL A 142 -6.18 -3.79 -6.39
N VAL A 143 -5.86 -2.65 -7.01
CA VAL A 143 -4.49 -2.22 -7.26
C VAL A 143 -4.07 -1.26 -6.15
N VAL A 144 -3.31 -1.75 -5.18
CA VAL A 144 -2.73 -0.92 -4.11
C VAL A 144 -1.53 -0.17 -4.66
N VAL A 145 -1.53 1.17 -4.54
CA VAL A 145 -0.49 2.03 -5.11
C VAL A 145 0.19 2.87 -4.04
N ASP A 146 1.53 2.86 -4.04
CA ASP A 146 2.35 3.79 -3.24
C ASP A 146 3.43 4.45 -4.12
N ASP A 147 4.10 5.49 -3.62
CA ASP A 147 5.17 6.18 -4.37
C ASP A 147 6.54 5.49 -4.26
N GLY A 148 6.70 4.55 -3.36
CA GLY A 148 7.89 3.73 -3.19
C GLY A 148 7.80 2.74 -2.05
N LEU A 149 8.62 1.70 -2.13
CA LEU A 149 8.66 0.64 -1.15
C LEU A 149 10.01 0.64 -0.42
N ALA A 150 10.05 1.16 0.81
CA ALA A 150 11.24 1.12 1.66
C ALA A 150 11.33 -0.20 2.43
N THR A 151 10.62 -0.34 3.54
CA THR A 151 10.57 -1.57 4.35
C THR A 151 9.40 -2.48 3.99
N GLY A 152 8.42 -1.97 3.25
CA GLY A 152 7.22 -2.71 2.86
C GLY A 152 6.15 -2.90 3.94
N VAL A 153 6.41 -2.51 5.20
CA VAL A 153 5.46 -2.77 6.30
C VAL A 153 4.11 -2.06 6.10
N THR A 154 4.12 -0.84 5.56
CA THR A 154 2.89 -0.07 5.24
C THR A 154 2.10 -0.75 4.12
N ALA A 155 2.80 -1.14 3.04
CA ALA A 155 2.18 -1.86 1.93
C ALA A 155 1.59 -3.21 2.38
N ARG A 156 2.31 -3.94 3.25
CA ARG A 156 1.84 -5.21 3.84
C ARG A 156 0.55 -5.02 4.65
N ALA A 157 0.47 -3.96 5.46
CA ALA A 157 -0.74 -3.63 6.22
C ALA A 157 -1.91 -3.31 5.29
N ALA A 158 -1.68 -2.51 4.24
CA ALA A 158 -2.68 -2.18 3.23
C ALA A 158 -3.18 -3.43 2.47
N LEU A 159 -2.26 -4.28 1.99
CA LEU A 159 -2.61 -5.52 1.30
C LEU A 159 -3.44 -6.47 2.18
N ARG A 160 -3.11 -6.59 3.47
CA ARG A 160 -3.88 -7.41 4.41
C ARG A 160 -5.28 -6.84 4.65
N ALA A 161 -5.40 -5.52 4.82
CA ALA A 161 -6.70 -4.88 4.99
C ALA A 161 -7.60 -5.07 3.76
N VAL A 162 -7.06 -4.88 2.56
CA VAL A 162 -7.78 -5.08 1.29
C VAL A 162 -8.23 -6.54 1.13
N ARG A 163 -7.37 -7.52 1.41
CA ARG A 163 -7.72 -8.94 1.37
C ARG A 163 -8.78 -9.30 2.39
N ALA A 164 -8.66 -8.78 3.62
CA ALA A 164 -9.67 -8.97 4.66
C ALA A 164 -11.03 -8.34 4.29
N GLY A 165 -11.03 -7.27 3.48
CA GLY A 165 -12.21 -6.66 2.88
C GLY A 165 -12.82 -7.45 1.72
N GLY A 166 -12.31 -8.66 1.41
CA GLY A 166 -12.91 -9.57 0.43
C GLY A 166 -12.48 -9.34 -1.02
N ALA A 167 -11.38 -8.64 -1.28
CA ALA A 167 -10.89 -8.43 -2.64
C ALA A 167 -10.62 -9.76 -3.37
N ALA A 168 -11.13 -9.87 -4.60
CA ALA A 168 -10.95 -11.06 -5.44
C ALA A 168 -9.50 -11.21 -5.92
N ARG A 169 -8.86 -10.10 -6.22
CA ARG A 169 -7.44 -10.01 -6.59
C ARG A 169 -6.82 -8.80 -5.94
N THR A 170 -5.57 -8.93 -5.47
CA THR A 170 -4.82 -7.81 -4.88
C THR A 170 -3.46 -7.72 -5.56
N VAL A 171 -3.15 -6.55 -6.09
CA VAL A 171 -1.87 -6.24 -6.74
C VAL A 171 -1.25 -5.04 -6.04
N LEU A 172 0.06 -5.11 -5.75
CA LEU A 172 0.83 -3.95 -5.31
C LEU A 172 1.57 -3.36 -6.50
N ALA A 173 1.40 -2.07 -6.71
CA ALA A 173 2.06 -1.33 -7.78
C ALA A 173 2.82 -0.14 -7.21
N VAL A 174 4.14 -0.16 -7.34
CA VAL A 174 5.05 0.91 -6.89
C VAL A 174 6.10 1.20 -7.96
N PRO A 175 6.46 2.48 -8.19
CA PRO A 175 7.44 2.82 -9.22
C PRO A 175 8.88 2.48 -8.83
N VAL A 176 9.16 2.41 -7.53
CA VAL A 176 10.49 2.10 -6.98
C VAL A 176 10.36 1.20 -5.76
N ALA A 177 11.20 0.18 -5.68
CA ALA A 177 11.30 -0.72 -4.54
C ALA A 177 12.75 -1.17 -4.35
N SER A 178 13.14 -1.45 -3.10
CA SER A 178 14.34 -2.25 -2.88
C SER A 178 14.05 -3.71 -3.23
N GLU A 179 15.02 -4.42 -3.77
CA GLU A 179 14.86 -5.84 -4.13
C GLU A 179 14.46 -6.68 -2.91
N LEU A 180 15.05 -6.39 -1.76
CA LEU A 180 14.73 -7.06 -0.50
C LEU A 180 13.26 -6.87 -0.10
N SER A 181 12.77 -5.64 -0.15
CA SER A 181 11.38 -5.32 0.21
C SER A 181 10.37 -5.90 -0.78
N ALA A 182 10.70 -5.92 -2.08
CA ALA A 182 9.86 -6.55 -3.09
C ALA A 182 9.71 -8.05 -2.80
N ARG A 183 10.82 -8.78 -2.62
CA ARG A 183 10.80 -10.22 -2.31
C ARG A 183 10.05 -10.55 -1.01
N SER A 184 10.12 -9.69 0.00
CA SER A 184 9.42 -9.91 1.29
C SER A 184 7.89 -9.81 1.19
N LEU A 185 7.35 -9.29 0.10
CA LEU A 185 5.91 -9.15 -0.15
C LEU A 185 5.36 -10.20 -1.13
N GLU A 186 6.22 -10.98 -1.80
CA GLU A 186 5.83 -12.08 -2.69
C GLU A 186 5.43 -13.36 -1.92
N ALA A 187 5.83 -13.48 -0.66
CA ALA A 187 5.52 -14.59 0.23
C ALA A 187 4.19 -14.37 0.94
#